data_7b7f5e037ec89e258859320a5b1c69eb
#
_entry.id   7b7f5e037ec89e258859320a5b1c69eb
#
_cell.length_a   1.000
_cell.length_b   1.000
_cell.length_c   1.000
_cell.angle_alpha   90.00
_cell.angle_beta   90.00
_cell.angle_gamma   90.00
#
_symmetry.space_group_name_H-M   'P 1'
#
loop_
_entity.id
_entity.type
_entity.pdbx_description
1 polymer ?
#
loop_
_entity_poly.entity_id
_entity_poly.type
_entity_poly.pdbx_seq_one_letter_code
_entity_poly.pdbx_strand_id
1 'polypeptide(L)' 'MTIQPLLKIHQVIGDPKRKIQGYIPVSRSAWYAGIKTGLYPQGIKLGQRSIAWRYSDIAALVERLGGEA' A
#
# COMPACT_ATOMS: atom_id res chain seq x y z
N MET A 1 -4.85 23.20 -5.80
CA MET A 1 -4.05 21.99 -5.97
C MET A 1 -4.28 21.07 -4.77
N THR A 2 -4.69 19.84 -5.02
CA THR A 2 -4.96 18.91 -3.95
C THR A 2 -3.72 18.07 -3.69
N ILE A 3 -3.24 18.07 -2.44
CA ILE A 3 -2.11 17.27 -2.04
C ILE A 3 -2.65 15.99 -1.42
N GLN A 4 -2.31 14.85 -2.02
CA GLN A 4 -2.71 13.56 -1.50
C GLN A 4 -1.65 13.02 -0.54
N PRO A 5 -2.06 12.45 0.58
CA PRO A 5 -1.09 11.85 1.49
C PRO A 5 -0.40 10.65 0.85
N LEU A 6 0.86 10.48 1.21
CA LEU A 6 1.63 9.32 0.79
C LEU A 6 1.77 8.37 1.97
N LEU A 7 1.62 7.09 1.70
CA LEU A 7 1.65 6.05 2.72
C LEU A 7 2.91 5.21 2.55
N LYS A 8 3.60 4.94 3.64
CA LYS A 8 4.71 4.00 3.63
C LYS A 8 4.17 2.58 3.74
N ILE A 9 5.05 1.60 3.48
CA ILE A 9 4.61 0.21 3.44
C ILE A 9 3.93 -0.24 4.73
N HIS A 10 4.48 0.14 5.88
CA HIS A 10 3.88 -0.29 7.15
C HIS A 10 2.51 0.35 7.39
N GLN A 11 2.23 1.49 6.75
CA GLN A 11 0.91 2.09 6.80
C GLN A 11 -0.06 1.40 5.85
N VAL A 12 0.46 0.83 4.77
CA VAL A 12 -0.38 0.12 3.79
C VAL A 12 -0.76 -1.26 4.28
N ILE A 13 0.22 -2.06 4.71
CA ILE A 13 -0.02 -3.45 5.10
C ILE A 13 -0.09 -3.65 6.62
N GLY A 14 0.23 -2.59 7.39
CA GLY A 14 0.23 -2.68 8.84
C GLY A 14 1.54 -3.17 9.39
N ASP A 15 1.74 -3.00 10.69
CA ASP A 15 2.94 -3.44 11.38
C ASP A 15 2.53 -3.86 12.80
N PRO A 16 2.45 -5.16 13.07
CA PRO A 16 2.03 -5.63 14.40
C PRO A 16 3.00 -5.23 15.51
N LYS A 17 4.29 -5.08 15.18
CA LYS A 17 5.28 -4.68 16.18
C LYS A 17 5.07 -3.24 16.63
N ARG A 18 4.60 -2.38 15.74
CA ARG A 18 4.33 -0.98 16.03
C ARG A 18 2.84 -0.73 16.30
N LYS A 19 2.04 -1.78 16.33
CA LYS A 19 0.60 -1.71 16.51
C LYS A 19 -0.07 -0.80 15.49
N ILE A 20 0.44 -0.84 14.27
CA ILE A 20 -0.14 -0.09 13.15
C ILE A 20 -1.06 -1.00 12.39
N GLN A 21 -2.30 -0.56 12.23
CA GLN A 21 -3.29 -1.30 11.45
C GLN A 21 -3.21 -0.82 10.00
N GLY A 22 -2.92 -1.75 9.09
CA GLY A 22 -2.84 -1.42 7.67
C GLY A 22 -4.19 -1.49 6.99
N TYR A 23 -4.23 -1.01 5.76
CA TYR A 23 -5.42 -1.08 4.93
C TYR A 23 -5.59 -2.45 4.29
N ILE A 24 -4.47 -3.13 4.01
CA ILE A 24 -4.47 -4.41 3.31
C ILE A 24 -3.70 -5.42 4.16
N PRO A 25 -4.37 -6.46 4.66
CA PRO A 25 -3.73 -7.41 5.59
C PRO A 25 -2.93 -8.49 4.87
N VAL A 26 -1.83 -8.12 4.26
CA VAL A 26 -0.94 -9.06 3.59
C VAL A 26 0.46 -8.90 4.16
N SER A 27 1.29 -9.93 3.98
CA SER A 27 2.69 -9.85 4.40
C SER A 27 3.47 -8.96 3.42
N ARG A 28 4.65 -8.53 3.88
CA ARG A 28 5.52 -7.73 3.02
C ARG A 28 5.89 -8.48 1.75
N SER A 29 6.21 -9.77 1.88
CA SER A 29 6.56 -10.59 0.73
C SER A 29 5.40 -10.70 -0.25
N ALA A 30 4.19 -10.90 0.25
CA ALA A 30 3.00 -10.98 -0.58
C ALA A 30 2.72 -9.65 -1.27
N TRP A 31 2.96 -8.55 -0.56
CA TRP A 31 2.76 -7.22 -1.12
C TRP A 31 3.68 -6.99 -2.33
N TYR A 32 4.97 -7.26 -2.17
CA TYR A 32 5.92 -7.05 -3.25
C TYR A 32 5.70 -8.04 -4.40
N ALA A 33 5.30 -9.25 -4.10
CA ALA A 33 4.95 -10.22 -5.14
C ALA A 33 3.76 -9.72 -5.96
N GLY A 34 2.77 -9.16 -5.30
CA GLY A 34 1.61 -8.60 -5.99
C GLY A 34 1.95 -7.40 -6.87
N ILE A 35 2.91 -6.58 -6.43
CA ILE A 35 3.38 -5.47 -7.26
C ILE A 35 4.05 -6.00 -8.53
N LYS A 36 4.85 -7.04 -8.41
CA LYS A 36 5.53 -7.64 -9.55
C LYS A 36 4.55 -8.20 -10.59
N THR A 37 3.46 -8.78 -10.12
CA THR A 37 2.47 -9.38 -11.02
C THR A 37 1.45 -8.38 -11.54
N GLY A 38 1.51 -7.13 -11.07
CA GLY A 38 0.56 -6.11 -11.48
C GLY A 38 -0.73 -6.10 -10.68
N LEU A 39 -0.83 -6.93 -9.66
CA LEU A 39 -2.03 -6.97 -8.82
C LEU A 39 -2.16 -5.74 -7.95
N TYR A 40 -1.03 -5.21 -7.47
CA TYR A 40 -0.99 -4.04 -6.60
C TYR A 40 -0.28 -2.89 -7.30
N PRO A 41 -0.60 -1.62 -6.93
CA PRO A 41 0.03 -0.47 -7.58
C PRO A 41 1.50 -0.35 -7.22
N GLN A 42 2.27 0.18 -8.14
CA GLN A 42 3.69 0.43 -7.90
C GLN A 42 3.86 1.66 -7.03
N GLY A 43 4.88 1.62 -6.17
CA GLY A 43 5.15 2.74 -5.30
C GLY A 43 5.88 3.87 -6.00
N ILE A 44 5.86 5.03 -5.36
CA ILE A 44 6.59 6.20 -5.80
C ILE A 44 7.91 6.23 -5.05
N LYS A 45 9.00 6.29 -5.80
CA LYS A 45 10.32 6.31 -5.18
C LYS A 45 10.63 7.71 -4.66
N LEU A 46 10.75 7.83 -3.36
CA LEU A 46 11.05 9.12 -2.72
C LEU A 46 12.55 9.35 -2.56
N GLY A 47 13.34 8.28 -2.56
CA GLY A 47 14.77 8.34 -2.40
C GLY A 47 15.34 6.96 -2.64
N GLN A 48 16.60 6.76 -2.26
CA GLN A 48 17.27 5.48 -2.53
C GLN A 48 16.59 4.30 -1.84
N ARG A 49 16.03 4.52 -0.66
CA ARG A 49 15.43 3.44 0.13
C ARG A 49 14.02 3.75 0.59
N SER A 50 13.44 4.82 0.08
CA SER A 50 12.12 5.26 0.51
C SER A 50 11.13 5.12 -0.63
N ILE A 51 10.10 4.34 -0.40
CA ILE A 51 9.01 4.15 -1.36
C ILE A 51 7.71 4.43 -0.63
N ALA A 52 6.81 5.12 -1.31
CA ALA A 52 5.50 5.43 -0.76
C ALA A 52 4.43 5.19 -1.81
N TRP A 53 3.18 5.06 -1.37
CA TRP A 53 2.04 4.85 -2.24
C TRP A 53 1.04 5.97 -2.02
N ARG A 54 0.39 6.39 -3.10
CA ARG A 54 -0.66 7.41 -2.98
C ARG A 54 -1.87 6.83 -2.24
N TYR A 55 -2.42 7.60 -1.34
CA TYR A 55 -3.62 7.17 -0.63
C TYR A 55 -4.74 6.78 -1.60
N SER A 56 -4.93 7.55 -2.67
CA SER A 56 -5.97 7.26 -3.64
C SER A 56 -5.78 5.91 -4.33
N ASP A 57 -4.53 5.53 -4.59
CA ASP A 57 -4.23 4.23 -5.19
C ASP A 57 -4.58 3.10 -4.23
N ILE A 58 -4.24 3.27 -2.97
CA ILE A 58 -4.53 2.27 -1.94
C ILE A 58 -6.04 2.20 -1.68
N ALA A 59 -6.71 3.33 -1.63
CA ALA A 59 -8.15 3.36 -1.44
C ALA A 59 -8.89 2.64 -2.58
N ALA A 60 -8.47 2.90 -3.81
CA ALA A 60 -9.05 2.22 -4.97
C ALA A 60 -8.80 0.72 -4.92
N LEU A 61 -7.61 0.32 -4.48
CA LEU A 61 -7.28 -1.11 -4.35
C LEU A 61 -8.15 -1.78 -3.29
N VAL A 62 -8.32 -1.12 -2.15
CA VAL A 62 -9.16 -1.65 -1.07
C VAL A 62 -10.60 -1.83 -1.57
N GLU A 63 -11.13 -0.85 -2.30
CA GLU A 63 -12.46 -0.96 -2.87
C GLU A 63 -12.57 -2.12 -3.83
N ARG A 64 -11.56 -2.29 -4.69
CA ARG A 64 -11.57 -3.37 -5.67
C ARG A 64 -11.50 -4.73 -4.99
N LEU A 65 -10.69 -4.86 -3.94
CA LEU A 65 -10.55 -6.13 -3.23
C LEU A 65 -11.76 -6.45 -2.36
N GLY A 66 -12.36 -5.44 -1.78
CA GLY A 66 -13.48 -5.64 -0.87
C GLY A 66 -14.86 -5.49 -1.50
N GLY A 67 -14.95 -4.85 -2.66
CA GLY A 67 -16.22 -4.54 -3.28
C GLY A 67 -16.88 -5.69 -4.00
N GLU A 68 -16.20 -6.82 -4.13
CA GLU A 68 -16.72 -7.99 -4.82
C GLU A 68 -17.06 -9.11 -3.86
N ALA A 69 -17.50 -8.74 -2.74
CA ALA A 69 -17.90 -9.72 -1.73
C ALA A 69 -18.99 -10.64 -2.22
#